data_78cfdc17012722d35247d28127360230
#
_entry.id   78cfdc17012722d35247d28127360230
#
_cell.length_a   1.000
_cell.length_b   1.000
_cell.length_c   1.000
_cell.angle_alpha   90.00
_cell.angle_beta   90.00
_cell.angle_gamma   90.00
#
_symmetry.space_group_name_H-M   'P 1'
#
loop_
_entity.id
_entity.type
_entity.pdbx_description
1 polymer ?
#
loop_
_entity_poly.entity_id
_entity_poly.type
_entity_poly.pdbx_seq_one_letter_code
_entity_poly.pdbx_strand_id
1 'polypeptide(L)'
;MVVLGDKQFHPLWLRDNCQCPECRHESGQRLLDTRSLPDDLSVVTVNGYEVSFSDGHTSLFDPSWLRANAGDAPPSTRRLWGAEIQDELPMGRYDDVSAGGEPLRRWLAWADELGFAILTGGPTEPETVTRTAELFGFVRETNYGRLFDVKTVVNPTNLAYTGLGLGAHTDNPYREPTPTLQLLHCLASSADGGENTLVDSFRVVEDLPPDDFDMLARTPITFRYVDADTDLEAETPVISLDVRRGVKAVHYNTRSAQPFRLPPDVVGRYYEAYQRFGRMLEAPEYRIQFKLDAGDLFIVDNLRVMHGRTGYAASGGERHLQGCYADRDGLRSTLAVLSR
;
A
#
# COMPACT_ATOMS: atom_id res chain seq x y z
N MET A 1 20.70 13.96 28.88
CA MET A 1 20.46 14.40 27.47
C MET A 1 21.66 15.20 27.00
N VAL A 2 22.03 15.09 25.74
CA VAL A 2 23.17 15.76 25.09
C VAL A 2 22.63 16.65 23.99
N VAL A 3 23.09 17.89 23.91
CA VAL A 3 22.69 18.82 22.84
C VAL A 3 23.74 18.77 21.72
N LEU A 4 23.32 18.44 20.51
CA LEU A 4 24.14 18.51 19.31
C LEU A 4 23.38 19.34 18.26
N GLY A 5 23.95 20.50 17.90
CA GLY A 5 23.23 21.48 17.10
C GLY A 5 22.01 22.03 17.86
N ASP A 6 20.84 21.93 17.24
CA ASP A 6 19.55 22.39 17.79
C ASP A 6 18.70 21.28 18.42
N LYS A 7 19.23 20.03 18.52
CA LYS A 7 18.49 18.88 19.00
C LYS A 7 19.11 18.21 20.24
N GLN A 8 18.26 17.54 21.00
CA GLN A 8 18.65 16.77 22.18
C GLN A 8 18.63 15.29 21.90
N PHE A 9 19.66 14.58 22.40
CA PHE A 9 19.84 13.16 22.21
C PHE A 9 20.07 12.44 23.55
N HIS A 10 19.64 11.19 23.62
CA HIS A 10 20.01 10.32 24.74
C HIS A 10 21.43 9.78 24.52
N PRO A 11 22.32 9.70 25.57
CA PRO A 11 23.68 9.15 25.44
C PRO A 11 23.71 7.77 24.81
N LEU A 12 22.86 6.85 25.26
CA LEU A 12 22.75 5.50 24.67
C LEU A 12 22.39 5.54 23.18
N TRP A 13 21.45 6.44 22.79
CA TRP A 13 21.09 6.56 21.37
C TRP A 13 22.28 7.00 20.52
N LEU A 14 23.04 7.99 20.98
CA LEU A 14 24.23 8.42 20.25
C LEU A 14 25.26 7.30 20.16
N ARG A 15 25.59 6.65 21.26
CA ARG A 15 26.61 5.57 21.29
C ARG A 15 26.20 4.38 20.42
N ASP A 16 24.96 3.95 20.53
CA ASP A 16 24.39 2.84 19.76
C ASP A 16 24.35 3.12 18.25
N ASN A 17 24.23 4.40 17.87
CA ASN A 17 24.16 4.83 16.48
C ASN A 17 25.48 5.43 15.96
N CYS A 18 26.63 5.13 16.58
CA CYS A 18 27.95 5.48 16.06
C CYS A 18 28.16 4.95 14.64
N GLN A 19 28.69 5.80 13.75
CA GLN A 19 28.90 5.46 12.34
C GLN A 19 30.35 5.08 12.02
N CYS A 20 31.26 4.99 13.01
CA CYS A 20 32.64 4.63 12.78
C CYS A 20 32.81 3.17 12.30
N PRO A 21 33.93 2.81 11.66
CA PRO A 21 34.17 1.46 11.13
C PRO A 21 34.19 0.34 12.19
N GLU A 22 34.45 0.67 13.46
CA GLU A 22 34.38 -0.30 14.56
C GLU A 22 32.93 -0.65 14.95
N CYS A 23 31.98 0.28 14.72
CA CYS A 23 30.57 0.15 15.08
C CYS A 23 29.68 -0.21 13.89
N ARG A 24 30.13 0.10 12.66
CA ARG A 24 29.42 -0.15 11.41
C ARG A 24 30.31 -0.80 10.37
N HIS A 25 29.82 -1.86 9.77
CA HIS A 25 30.44 -2.46 8.59
C HIS A 25 30.23 -1.54 7.38
N GLU A 26 31.09 -1.64 6.36
CA GLU A 26 30.96 -0.87 5.11
C GLU A 26 29.63 -1.10 4.37
N SER A 27 28.99 -2.27 4.59
CA SER A 27 27.62 -2.56 4.09
C SER A 27 26.51 -1.80 4.83
N GLY A 28 26.84 -0.99 5.85
CA GLY A 28 25.90 -0.28 6.71
C GLY A 28 25.33 -1.12 7.87
N GLN A 29 25.65 -2.41 7.95
CA GLN A 29 25.21 -3.27 9.05
C GLN A 29 25.92 -2.93 10.36
N ARG A 30 25.21 -3.13 11.47
CA ARG A 30 25.78 -2.91 12.81
C ARG A 30 26.81 -3.99 13.16
N LEU A 31 27.98 -3.59 13.62
CA LEU A 31 28.95 -4.43 14.31
C LEU A 31 28.77 -4.33 15.82
N LEU A 32 28.37 -3.15 16.31
CA LEU A 32 28.07 -2.94 17.72
C LEU A 32 26.74 -3.64 18.09
N ASP A 33 26.80 -4.50 19.12
CA ASP A 33 25.61 -5.07 19.74
C ASP A 33 25.11 -4.12 20.85
N THR A 34 23.89 -3.61 20.71
CA THR A 34 23.26 -2.71 21.70
C THR A 34 23.29 -3.30 23.13
N ARG A 35 23.22 -4.64 23.26
CA ARG A 35 23.24 -5.35 24.56
C ARG A 35 24.61 -5.28 25.27
N SER A 36 25.68 -4.93 24.55
CA SER A 36 27.02 -4.79 25.12
C SER A 36 27.28 -3.41 25.72
N LEU A 37 26.36 -2.46 25.52
CA LEU A 37 26.48 -1.11 26.08
C LEU A 37 26.20 -1.13 27.59
N PRO A 38 26.99 -0.40 28.40
CA PRO A 38 26.72 -0.26 29.84
C PRO A 38 25.38 0.43 30.12
N ASP A 39 24.64 -0.07 31.11
CA ASP A 39 23.34 0.52 31.51
C ASP A 39 23.49 1.98 32.02
N ASP A 40 24.64 2.30 32.60
CA ASP A 40 25.01 3.60 33.16
C ASP A 40 25.83 4.46 32.18
N LEU A 41 25.80 4.13 30.88
CA LEU A 41 26.52 4.87 29.85
C LEU A 41 26.22 6.37 29.91
N SER A 42 27.29 7.16 29.99
CA SER A 42 27.20 8.61 30.03
C SER A 42 28.14 9.26 29.00
N VAL A 43 27.91 10.55 28.73
CA VAL A 43 28.80 11.35 27.89
C VAL A 43 29.84 12.02 28.79
N VAL A 44 31.10 11.90 28.41
CA VAL A 44 32.26 12.49 29.11
C VAL A 44 32.57 13.86 28.53
N THR A 45 32.66 13.98 27.19
CA THR A 45 32.93 15.27 26.53
C THR A 45 32.12 15.41 25.26
N VAL A 46 31.82 16.67 24.91
CA VAL A 46 31.23 17.06 23.63
C VAL A 46 32.05 18.18 23.05
N ASN A 47 32.52 18.00 21.81
CA ASN A 47 33.24 19.02 21.05
C ASN A 47 32.62 19.13 19.65
N GLY A 48 31.72 20.10 19.47
CA GLY A 48 30.89 20.19 18.28
C GLY A 48 29.99 18.96 18.10
N TYR A 49 30.28 18.15 17.10
CA TYR A 49 29.59 16.86 16.82
C TYR A 49 30.41 15.63 17.22
N GLU A 50 31.57 15.82 17.84
CA GLU A 50 32.36 14.75 18.44
C GLU A 50 31.91 14.53 19.89
N VAL A 51 31.62 13.27 20.25
CA VAL A 51 31.10 12.88 21.55
C VAL A 51 31.94 11.72 22.11
N SER A 52 32.53 11.90 23.27
CA SER A 52 33.23 10.83 23.99
C SER A 52 32.36 10.27 25.10
N PHE A 53 32.36 8.95 25.26
CA PHE A 53 31.48 8.23 26.19
C PHE A 53 32.28 7.57 27.33
N SER A 54 31.56 7.22 28.41
CA SER A 54 32.16 6.59 29.59
C SER A 54 32.71 5.18 29.34
N ASP A 55 32.31 4.51 28.24
CA ASP A 55 32.88 3.24 27.79
C ASP A 55 34.23 3.40 27.07
N GLY A 56 34.75 4.63 26.97
CA GLY A 56 36.02 4.96 26.32
C GLY A 56 35.88 5.20 24.80
N HIS A 57 34.72 5.02 24.22
CA HIS A 57 34.52 5.23 22.79
C HIS A 57 34.26 6.71 22.45
N THR A 58 34.73 7.15 21.26
CA THR A 58 34.46 8.48 20.73
C THR A 58 33.78 8.36 19.36
N SER A 59 32.67 9.07 19.18
CA SER A 59 31.90 9.11 17.93
C SER A 59 31.91 10.50 17.33
N LEU A 60 32.18 10.60 16.04
CA LEU A 60 31.96 11.82 15.26
C LEU A 60 30.68 11.66 14.42
N PHE A 61 29.73 12.58 14.62
CA PHE A 61 28.44 12.54 13.93
C PHE A 61 28.39 13.54 12.78
N ASP A 62 27.90 13.07 11.63
CA ASP A 62 27.52 13.98 10.54
C ASP A 62 26.24 14.74 10.91
N PRO A 63 26.22 16.10 10.83
CA PRO A 63 25.04 16.89 11.17
C PRO A 63 23.82 16.58 10.31
N SER A 64 24.01 16.24 9.04
CA SER A 64 22.91 15.89 8.13
C SER A 64 22.31 14.54 8.50
N TRP A 65 23.16 13.57 8.86
CA TRP A 65 22.72 12.27 9.34
C TRP A 65 21.93 12.40 10.66
N LEU A 66 22.41 13.21 11.61
CA LEU A 66 21.68 13.48 12.85
C LEU A 66 20.30 14.09 12.58
N ARG A 67 20.20 15.10 11.70
CA ARG A 67 18.93 15.70 11.33
C ARG A 67 17.96 14.70 10.69
N ALA A 68 18.47 13.81 9.85
CA ALA A 68 17.67 12.82 9.15
C ALA A 68 17.17 11.70 10.08
N ASN A 69 17.91 11.39 11.16
CA ASN A 69 17.63 10.25 12.03
C ASN A 69 17.13 10.62 13.43
N ALA A 70 17.14 11.93 13.76
CA ALA A 70 16.72 12.42 15.07
C ALA A 70 15.27 12.88 15.05
N GLY A 71 14.47 12.35 15.94
CA GLY A 71 13.11 12.79 16.17
C GLY A 71 12.05 12.04 15.37
N ASP A 72 11.05 12.74 14.92
CA ASP A 72 9.89 12.15 14.26
C ASP A 72 10.23 11.62 12.87
N ALA A 73 9.45 10.62 12.43
CA ALA A 73 9.56 10.16 11.05
C ALA A 73 9.33 11.31 10.07
N PRO A 74 9.96 11.26 8.88
CA PRO A 74 9.68 12.23 7.84
C PRO A 74 8.18 12.26 7.53
N PRO A 75 7.65 13.42 7.10
CA PRO A 75 6.24 13.53 6.71
C PRO A 75 5.91 12.51 5.61
N SER A 76 4.66 12.06 5.60
CA SER A 76 4.17 11.17 4.54
C SER A 76 4.27 11.88 3.19
N THR A 77 4.75 11.17 2.18
CA THR A 77 4.73 11.63 0.78
C THR A 77 3.38 11.42 0.11
N ARG A 78 2.41 10.79 0.80
CA ARG A 78 1.09 10.48 0.26
C ARG A 78 0.31 11.75 -0.03
N ARG A 79 -0.22 11.85 -1.24
CA ARG A 79 -1.19 12.85 -1.67
C ARG A 79 -2.56 12.19 -1.75
N LEU A 80 -3.50 12.63 -0.92
CA LEU A 80 -4.86 12.16 -0.95
C LEU A 80 -5.61 12.83 -2.11
N TRP A 81 -6.62 12.15 -2.64
CA TRP A 81 -7.36 12.62 -3.80
C TRP A 81 -8.84 12.20 -3.74
N GLY A 82 -9.68 12.96 -4.44
CA GLY A 82 -11.07 12.66 -4.75
C GLY A 82 -11.30 12.67 -6.26
N ALA A 83 -12.52 12.97 -6.69
CA ALA A 83 -12.90 12.99 -8.11
C ALA A 83 -12.09 14.01 -8.94
N GLU A 84 -11.52 15.04 -8.31
CA GLU A 84 -10.74 16.09 -8.99
C GLU A 84 -9.51 15.55 -9.73
N ILE A 85 -8.95 14.40 -9.32
CA ILE A 85 -7.80 13.80 -10.01
C ILE A 85 -8.16 13.21 -11.38
N GLN A 86 -9.45 13.11 -11.70
CA GLN A 86 -9.93 12.57 -12.99
C GLN A 86 -9.33 13.26 -14.21
N ASP A 87 -9.03 14.56 -14.11
CA ASP A 87 -8.47 15.36 -15.20
C ASP A 87 -6.94 15.25 -15.30
N GLU A 88 -6.28 14.66 -14.27
CA GLU A 88 -4.81 14.55 -14.16
C GLU A 88 -4.38 13.13 -13.76
N LEU A 89 -4.90 12.11 -14.47
CA LEU A 89 -4.55 10.72 -14.18
C LEU A 89 -3.03 10.46 -14.35
N PRO A 90 -2.39 9.73 -13.41
CA PRO A 90 -0.97 9.42 -13.46
C PRO A 90 -0.68 8.34 -14.54
N MET A 91 -0.50 8.77 -15.78
CA MET A 91 -0.36 7.90 -16.95
C MET A 91 1.06 7.92 -17.50
N GLY A 92 1.64 6.73 -17.72
CA GLY A 92 2.91 6.52 -18.40
C GLY A 92 2.74 5.67 -19.67
N ARG A 93 3.75 5.73 -20.56
CA ARG A 93 3.82 4.81 -21.69
C ARG A 93 4.51 3.52 -21.27
N TYR A 94 3.92 2.38 -21.64
CA TYR A 94 4.46 1.06 -21.30
C TYR A 94 5.93 0.88 -21.75
N ASP A 95 6.24 1.22 -23.00
CA ASP A 95 7.58 1.05 -23.58
C ASP A 95 8.63 1.87 -22.82
N ASP A 96 8.29 3.13 -22.46
CA ASP A 96 9.20 4.00 -21.73
C ASP A 96 9.49 3.47 -20.33
N VAL A 97 8.44 3.03 -19.62
CA VAL A 97 8.55 2.50 -18.26
C VAL A 97 9.29 1.16 -18.23
N SER A 98 9.03 0.30 -19.23
CA SER A 98 9.69 -1.01 -19.35
C SER A 98 11.19 -0.88 -19.67
N ALA A 99 11.60 0.23 -20.31
CA ALA A 99 13.01 0.54 -20.54
C ALA A 99 13.75 0.96 -19.25
N GLY A 100 13.03 1.21 -18.15
CA GLY A 100 13.62 1.57 -16.86
C GLY A 100 13.94 3.06 -16.72
N GLY A 101 14.88 3.39 -15.83
CA GLY A 101 15.33 4.76 -15.60
C GLY A 101 14.28 5.72 -15.08
N GLU A 102 14.31 7.00 -15.52
CA GLU A 102 13.43 8.06 -15.02
C GLU A 102 11.92 7.80 -15.29
N PRO A 103 11.48 7.24 -16.45
CA PRO A 103 10.08 6.88 -16.64
C PRO A 103 9.57 5.85 -15.62
N LEU A 104 10.35 4.81 -15.32
CA LEU A 104 10.03 3.82 -14.29
C LEU A 104 9.98 4.48 -12.91
N ARG A 105 11.00 5.28 -12.56
CA ARG A 105 11.05 6.01 -11.29
C ARG A 105 9.78 6.85 -11.09
N ARG A 106 9.37 7.60 -12.11
CA ARG A 106 8.17 8.46 -12.06
C ARG A 106 6.90 7.66 -11.88
N TRP A 107 6.75 6.57 -12.61
CA TRP A 107 5.57 5.70 -12.52
C TRP A 107 5.43 5.07 -11.11
N LEU A 108 6.55 4.59 -10.55
CA LEU A 108 6.59 4.06 -9.19
C LEU A 108 6.32 5.15 -8.13
N ALA A 109 6.82 6.37 -8.36
CA ALA A 109 6.57 7.51 -7.48
C ALA A 109 5.06 7.86 -7.43
N TRP A 110 4.37 7.87 -8.57
CA TRP A 110 2.92 8.04 -8.61
C TRP A 110 2.18 6.94 -7.84
N ALA A 111 2.58 5.68 -8.02
CA ALA A 111 1.98 4.57 -7.31
C ALA A 111 2.19 4.65 -5.79
N ASP A 112 3.35 5.13 -5.30
CA ASP A 112 3.59 5.34 -3.86
C ASP A 112 2.86 6.58 -3.32
N GLU A 113 2.86 7.69 -4.07
CA GLU A 113 2.26 8.98 -3.67
C GLU A 113 0.73 8.95 -3.72
N LEU A 114 0.17 8.52 -4.85
CA LEU A 114 -1.27 8.54 -5.13
C LEU A 114 -1.96 7.21 -4.79
N GLY A 115 -1.20 6.13 -4.64
CA GLY A 115 -1.72 4.79 -4.45
C GLY A 115 -2.15 4.10 -5.74
N PHE A 116 -1.99 4.74 -6.91
CA PHE A 116 -2.23 4.13 -8.21
C PHE A 116 -1.43 4.80 -9.32
N ALA A 117 -1.24 4.09 -10.42
CA ALA A 117 -0.69 4.63 -11.66
C ALA A 117 -1.13 3.76 -12.84
N ILE A 118 -1.16 4.33 -14.04
CA ILE A 118 -1.63 3.69 -15.27
C ILE A 118 -0.47 3.62 -16.27
N LEU A 119 -0.40 2.53 -17.04
CA LEU A 119 0.43 2.40 -18.23
C LEU A 119 -0.45 2.21 -19.45
N THR A 120 -0.09 2.88 -20.54
CA THR A 120 -0.83 2.80 -21.79
C THR A 120 0.00 2.23 -22.92
N GLY A 121 -0.66 1.53 -23.85
CA GLY A 121 -0.06 1.07 -25.09
C GLY A 121 0.95 -0.06 -24.93
N GLY A 122 0.76 -0.92 -23.94
CA GLY A 122 1.54 -2.13 -23.78
C GLY A 122 1.10 -3.26 -24.75
N PRO A 123 1.86 -4.36 -24.79
CA PRO A 123 1.48 -5.54 -25.58
C PRO A 123 0.25 -6.22 -24.99
N THR A 124 -0.58 -6.85 -25.83
CA THR A 124 -1.76 -7.64 -25.39
C THR A 124 -1.44 -9.11 -25.16
N GLU A 125 -0.18 -9.42 -24.92
CA GLU A 125 0.29 -10.77 -24.66
C GLU A 125 0.00 -11.20 -23.21
N PRO A 126 -0.35 -12.47 -22.98
CA PRO A 126 -0.41 -13.03 -21.64
C PRO A 126 0.90 -12.79 -20.85
N GLU A 127 0.79 -12.72 -19.54
CA GLU A 127 1.92 -12.50 -18.61
C GLU A 127 2.59 -11.11 -18.70
N THR A 128 2.14 -10.20 -19.55
CA THR A 128 2.65 -8.81 -19.55
C THR A 128 2.54 -8.17 -18.16
N VAL A 129 1.47 -8.44 -17.42
CA VAL A 129 1.27 -7.92 -16.06
C VAL A 129 2.32 -8.43 -15.07
N THR A 130 2.74 -9.70 -15.18
CA THR A 130 3.78 -10.26 -14.31
C THR A 130 5.15 -9.70 -14.65
N ARG A 131 5.47 -9.55 -15.96
CA ARG A 131 6.69 -8.87 -16.41
C ARG A 131 6.76 -7.41 -15.90
N THR A 132 5.60 -6.73 -15.86
CA THR A 132 5.54 -5.36 -15.31
C THR A 132 5.80 -5.33 -13.80
N ALA A 133 5.24 -6.26 -13.04
CA ALA A 133 5.51 -6.37 -11.62
C ALA A 133 6.99 -6.67 -11.32
N GLU A 134 7.64 -7.47 -12.18
CA GLU A 134 9.06 -7.84 -12.07
C GLU A 134 10.03 -6.67 -12.35
N LEU A 135 9.55 -5.55 -12.91
CA LEU A 135 10.35 -4.31 -13.02
C LEU A 135 10.71 -3.71 -11.66
N PHE A 136 9.93 -3.98 -10.62
CA PHE A 136 10.12 -3.35 -9.31
C PHE A 136 10.08 -4.31 -8.12
N GLY A 137 9.84 -5.61 -8.34
CA GLY A 137 9.77 -6.56 -7.24
C GLY A 137 9.47 -7.97 -7.69
N PHE A 138 8.75 -8.70 -6.86
CA PHE A 138 8.37 -10.09 -7.11
C PHE A 138 6.85 -10.20 -7.22
N VAL A 139 6.40 -11.04 -8.15
CA VAL A 139 5.00 -11.45 -8.18
C VAL A 139 4.71 -12.30 -6.94
N ARG A 140 3.71 -11.89 -6.18
CA ARG A 140 3.24 -12.61 -5.01
C ARG A 140 2.26 -13.71 -5.42
N GLU A 141 2.64 -14.95 -5.20
CA GLU A 141 1.75 -16.08 -5.43
C GLU A 141 0.66 -16.17 -4.35
N THR A 142 -0.56 -16.45 -4.77
CA THR A 142 -1.72 -16.60 -3.89
C THR A 142 -2.49 -17.89 -4.25
N ASN A 143 -3.65 -18.13 -3.62
CA ASN A 143 -4.56 -19.21 -4.04
C ASN A 143 -5.08 -19.05 -5.47
N TYR A 144 -4.96 -17.88 -6.07
CA TYR A 144 -5.24 -17.64 -7.49
C TYR A 144 -4.03 -17.89 -8.40
N GLY A 145 -2.89 -18.36 -7.86
CA GLY A 145 -1.61 -18.52 -8.56
C GLY A 145 -0.81 -17.22 -8.64
N ARG A 146 0.17 -17.19 -9.53
CA ARG A 146 0.98 -16.02 -9.88
C ARG A 146 0.24 -15.04 -10.77
N LEU A 147 -0.70 -15.55 -11.56
CA LEU A 147 -1.49 -14.84 -12.57
C LEU A 147 -2.92 -15.32 -12.48
N PHE A 148 -3.88 -14.42 -12.60
CA PHE A 148 -5.29 -14.76 -12.67
C PHE A 148 -5.98 -13.97 -13.77
N ASP A 149 -7.02 -14.59 -14.37
CA ASP A 149 -7.84 -13.95 -15.39
C ASP A 149 -9.10 -13.34 -14.76
N VAL A 150 -9.49 -12.17 -15.23
CA VAL A 150 -10.76 -11.50 -14.89
C VAL A 150 -11.57 -11.34 -16.18
N LYS A 151 -12.40 -12.34 -16.44
CA LYS A 151 -13.30 -12.39 -17.60
C LYS A 151 -14.58 -13.12 -17.23
N THR A 152 -15.65 -12.90 -17.99
CA THR A 152 -16.89 -13.64 -17.82
C THR A 152 -16.69 -15.11 -18.17
N VAL A 153 -17.08 -16.02 -17.29
CA VAL A 153 -17.02 -17.47 -17.50
C VAL A 153 -18.39 -18.10 -17.28
N VAL A 154 -18.58 -19.28 -17.86
CA VAL A 154 -19.77 -20.11 -17.62
C VAL A 154 -19.67 -20.72 -16.21
N ASN A 155 -20.76 -20.63 -15.43
CA ASN A 155 -20.81 -21.09 -14.02
C ASN A 155 -19.72 -20.46 -13.13
N PRO A 156 -19.74 -19.12 -12.95
CA PRO A 156 -18.72 -18.42 -12.19
C PRO A 156 -18.75 -18.78 -10.70
N THR A 157 -17.59 -19.03 -10.12
CA THR A 157 -17.39 -19.25 -8.68
C THR A 157 -17.13 -17.96 -7.91
N ASN A 158 -16.91 -16.85 -8.62
CA ASN A 158 -16.65 -15.52 -8.04
C ASN A 158 -17.37 -14.46 -8.88
N LEU A 159 -17.90 -13.40 -8.24
CA LEU A 159 -18.55 -12.28 -8.93
C LEU A 159 -17.62 -11.55 -9.89
N ALA A 160 -16.31 -11.60 -9.67
CA ALA A 160 -15.32 -11.07 -10.61
C ALA A 160 -15.41 -11.72 -12.01
N TYR A 161 -15.90 -12.94 -12.10
CA TYR A 161 -16.07 -13.71 -13.34
C TYR A 161 -17.47 -13.57 -13.99
N THR A 162 -18.19 -12.52 -13.61
CA THR A 162 -19.51 -12.16 -14.17
C THR A 162 -19.46 -10.83 -14.90
N GLY A 163 -20.54 -10.48 -15.63
CA GLY A 163 -20.72 -9.13 -16.19
C GLY A 163 -21.30 -8.10 -15.21
N LEU A 164 -21.57 -8.48 -13.97
CA LEU A 164 -22.12 -7.58 -12.95
C LEU A 164 -21.11 -6.51 -12.54
N GLY A 165 -21.62 -5.34 -12.18
CA GLY A 165 -20.80 -4.30 -11.53
C GLY A 165 -20.23 -4.79 -10.20
N LEU A 166 -19.04 -4.33 -9.89
CA LEU A 166 -18.39 -4.58 -8.61
C LEU A 166 -18.19 -3.22 -7.92
N GLY A 167 -18.82 -3.03 -6.78
CA GLY A 167 -18.60 -1.86 -5.92
C GLY A 167 -17.17 -1.77 -5.42
N ALA A 168 -16.81 -0.60 -4.92
CA ALA A 168 -15.48 -0.32 -4.39
C ALA A 168 -15.08 -1.30 -3.28
N HIS A 169 -13.92 -1.95 -3.42
CA HIS A 169 -13.41 -2.94 -2.48
C HIS A 169 -11.88 -3.03 -2.50
N THR A 170 -11.32 -3.63 -1.46
CA THR A 170 -9.95 -4.15 -1.43
C THR A 170 -9.95 -5.66 -1.61
N ASP A 171 -8.90 -6.19 -2.22
CA ASP A 171 -8.76 -7.61 -2.44
C ASP A 171 -8.12 -8.34 -1.25
N ASN A 172 -8.57 -9.59 -1.06
CA ASN A 172 -7.96 -10.57 -0.17
C ASN A 172 -7.78 -10.12 1.30
N PRO A 173 -8.75 -9.42 1.94
CA PRO A 173 -8.62 -9.02 3.35
C PRO A 173 -8.63 -10.23 4.31
N TYR A 174 -8.93 -11.42 3.81
CA TYR A 174 -8.89 -12.70 4.53
C TYR A 174 -7.50 -13.35 4.57
N ARG A 175 -6.46 -12.65 4.02
CA ARG A 175 -5.06 -13.12 4.03
C ARG A 175 -4.23 -12.35 5.04
N GLU A 176 -3.32 -13.06 5.69
CA GLU A 176 -2.33 -12.47 6.60
C GLU A 176 -0.92 -12.89 6.16
N PRO A 177 -0.12 -11.94 5.68
CA PRO A 177 -0.46 -10.55 5.37
C PRO A 177 -1.28 -10.43 4.08
N THR A 178 -2.15 -9.43 4.00
CA THR A 178 -2.87 -9.05 2.76
C THR A 178 -1.87 -8.61 1.68
N PRO A 179 -2.04 -9.00 0.39
CA PRO A 179 -1.26 -8.45 -0.71
C PRO A 179 -1.39 -6.94 -0.77
N THR A 180 -0.26 -6.23 -0.86
CA THR A 180 -0.26 -4.78 -0.75
C THR A 180 -0.43 -4.05 -2.07
N LEU A 181 -0.11 -4.69 -3.18
CA LEU A 181 -0.29 -4.16 -4.53
C LEU A 181 -1.08 -5.14 -5.39
N GLN A 182 -1.91 -4.60 -6.28
CA GLN A 182 -2.55 -5.35 -7.36
C GLN A 182 -2.25 -4.66 -8.69
N LEU A 183 -1.97 -5.44 -9.70
CA LEU A 183 -1.84 -4.99 -11.07
C LEU A 183 -2.95 -5.65 -11.91
N LEU A 184 -3.59 -4.88 -12.79
CA LEU A 184 -4.59 -5.36 -13.74
C LEU A 184 -4.25 -4.85 -15.14
N HIS A 185 -4.09 -5.78 -16.08
CA HIS A 185 -3.72 -5.55 -17.47
C HIS A 185 -4.85 -5.96 -18.40
N CYS A 186 -5.19 -5.12 -19.36
CA CYS A 186 -6.26 -5.35 -20.30
C CYS A 186 -5.78 -6.08 -21.55
N LEU A 187 -6.27 -7.30 -21.79
CA LEU A 187 -6.01 -8.07 -23.00
C LEU A 187 -7.05 -7.80 -24.08
N ALA A 188 -8.32 -7.56 -23.67
CA ALA A 188 -9.41 -7.23 -24.58
C ALA A 188 -10.43 -6.32 -23.91
N SER A 189 -10.95 -5.31 -24.62
CA SER A 189 -11.87 -4.29 -24.12
C SER A 189 -12.85 -3.81 -25.19
N SER A 190 -13.56 -4.73 -25.83
CA SER A 190 -14.57 -4.38 -26.85
C SER A 190 -16.00 -4.31 -26.30
N ALA A 191 -16.24 -4.78 -25.04
CA ALA A 191 -17.56 -4.71 -24.45
C ALA A 191 -17.96 -3.27 -24.09
N ASP A 192 -19.25 -2.95 -24.19
CA ASP A 192 -19.83 -1.71 -23.71
C ASP A 192 -19.94 -1.74 -22.18
N GLY A 193 -19.52 -0.67 -21.50
CA GLY A 193 -19.39 -0.61 -20.04
C GLY A 193 -18.10 -1.29 -19.52
N GLY A 194 -18.11 -1.71 -18.28
CA GLY A 194 -16.98 -2.37 -17.63
C GLY A 194 -15.80 -1.43 -17.31
N GLU A 195 -16.07 -0.12 -17.24
CA GLU A 195 -15.09 0.88 -16.81
C GLU A 195 -14.58 0.54 -15.41
N ASN A 196 -13.30 0.73 -15.20
CA ASN A 196 -12.69 0.60 -13.87
C ASN A 196 -13.03 1.83 -13.03
N THR A 197 -13.29 1.62 -11.76
CA THR A 197 -13.52 2.69 -10.79
C THR A 197 -12.48 2.60 -9.68
N LEU A 198 -11.94 3.74 -9.25
CA LEU A 198 -11.02 3.83 -8.12
C LEU A 198 -11.49 4.88 -7.12
N VAL A 199 -11.20 4.61 -5.83
CA VAL A 199 -11.49 5.50 -4.71
C VAL A 199 -10.30 5.50 -3.75
N ASP A 200 -9.78 6.68 -3.40
CA ASP A 200 -8.79 6.80 -2.32
C ASP A 200 -9.51 6.68 -0.96
N SER A 201 -9.50 5.49 -0.40
CA SER A 201 -10.17 5.24 0.89
C SER A 201 -9.58 6.07 2.04
N PHE A 202 -8.30 6.49 1.95
CA PHE A 202 -7.70 7.35 2.97
C PHE A 202 -8.30 8.76 2.93
N ARG A 203 -8.66 9.26 1.74
CA ARG A 203 -9.42 10.50 1.59
C ARG A 203 -10.81 10.38 2.21
N VAL A 204 -11.50 9.27 1.95
CA VAL A 204 -12.81 9.00 2.55
C VAL A 204 -12.71 8.91 4.07
N VAL A 205 -11.64 8.29 4.61
CA VAL A 205 -11.42 8.19 6.07
C VAL A 205 -11.19 9.56 6.70
N GLU A 206 -10.54 10.51 6.02
CA GLU A 206 -10.38 11.89 6.56
C GLU A 206 -11.72 12.61 6.73
N ASP A 207 -12.68 12.35 5.86
CA ASP A 207 -14.00 12.98 5.90
C ASP A 207 -15.02 12.20 6.76
N LEU A 208 -14.59 11.05 7.33
CA LEU A 208 -15.45 10.21 8.16
C LEU A 208 -15.68 10.86 9.54
N PRO A 209 -16.93 10.85 10.08
CA PRO A 209 -17.17 11.30 11.45
C PRO A 209 -16.27 10.60 12.46
N PRO A 210 -15.73 11.33 13.47
CA PRO A 210 -14.76 10.76 14.44
C PRO A 210 -15.26 9.49 15.15
N ASP A 211 -16.55 9.44 15.51
CA ASP A 211 -17.13 8.27 16.18
C ASP A 211 -17.19 7.04 15.26
N ASP A 212 -17.44 7.26 13.95
CA ASP A 212 -17.43 6.19 12.95
C ASP A 212 -16.00 5.70 12.68
N PHE A 213 -15.06 6.64 12.61
CA PHE A 213 -13.63 6.32 12.51
C PHE A 213 -13.18 5.45 13.68
N ASP A 214 -13.46 5.87 14.92
CA ASP A 214 -13.07 5.12 16.12
C ASP A 214 -13.72 3.72 16.13
N MET A 215 -14.99 3.62 15.73
CA MET A 215 -15.69 2.33 15.65
C MET A 215 -15.02 1.39 14.64
N LEU A 216 -14.74 1.87 13.42
CA LEU A 216 -14.14 1.07 12.36
C LEU A 216 -12.64 0.78 12.56
N ALA A 217 -11.94 1.60 13.37
CA ALA A 217 -10.54 1.42 13.66
C ALA A 217 -10.27 0.52 14.88
N ARG A 218 -11.22 0.40 15.81
CA ARG A 218 -11.04 -0.35 17.07
C ARG A 218 -11.77 -1.68 17.10
N THR A 219 -12.70 -1.89 16.19
CA THR A 219 -13.56 -3.09 16.18
C THR A 219 -13.18 -3.97 14.98
N PRO A 220 -12.40 -5.02 15.20
CA PRO A 220 -12.06 -5.95 14.12
C PRO A 220 -13.29 -6.77 13.70
N ILE A 221 -13.30 -7.16 12.43
CA ILE A 221 -14.27 -8.08 11.84
C ILE A 221 -13.54 -9.20 11.11
N THR A 222 -14.22 -10.31 10.91
CA THR A 222 -13.69 -11.47 10.22
C THR A 222 -13.98 -11.36 8.72
N PHE A 223 -12.96 -11.60 7.90
CA PHE A 223 -13.07 -11.86 6.47
C PHE A 223 -12.72 -13.32 6.19
N ARG A 224 -13.44 -13.97 5.29
CA ARG A 224 -13.19 -15.37 4.94
C ARG A 224 -13.40 -15.64 3.46
N TYR A 225 -12.57 -16.51 2.91
CA TYR A 225 -12.68 -17.06 1.57
C TYR A 225 -12.59 -18.57 1.65
N VAL A 226 -13.50 -19.27 0.96
CA VAL A 226 -13.55 -20.74 0.91
C VAL A 226 -13.78 -21.16 -0.52
N ASP A 227 -12.97 -22.11 -0.99
CA ASP A 227 -13.22 -22.91 -2.21
C ASP A 227 -12.91 -24.39 -1.94
N ALA A 228 -12.75 -25.20 -2.99
CA ALA A 228 -12.52 -26.65 -2.84
C ALA A 228 -11.19 -26.98 -2.14
N ASP A 229 -10.17 -26.15 -2.32
CA ASP A 229 -8.78 -26.41 -1.91
C ASP A 229 -8.26 -25.36 -0.90
N THR A 230 -9.07 -24.35 -0.58
CA THR A 230 -8.62 -23.18 0.20
C THR A 230 -9.69 -22.77 1.22
N ASP A 231 -9.28 -22.59 2.47
CA ASP A 231 -10.09 -21.96 3.53
C ASP A 231 -9.20 -20.93 4.26
N LEU A 232 -9.41 -19.67 3.98
CA LEU A 232 -8.62 -18.54 4.49
C LEU A 232 -9.50 -17.63 5.32
N GLU A 233 -9.06 -17.32 6.53
CA GLU A 233 -9.74 -16.41 7.42
C GLU A 233 -8.74 -15.49 8.09
N ALA A 234 -9.09 -14.20 8.18
CA ALA A 234 -8.33 -13.23 8.97
C ALA A 234 -9.27 -12.26 9.66
N GLU A 235 -8.88 -11.83 10.85
CA GLU A 235 -9.57 -10.82 11.64
C GLU A 235 -8.79 -9.52 11.63
N THR A 236 -9.43 -8.44 11.14
CA THR A 236 -8.79 -7.12 11.05
C THR A 236 -9.84 -6.02 11.14
N PRO A 237 -9.51 -4.83 11.70
CA PRO A 237 -10.40 -3.67 11.61
C PRO A 237 -10.51 -3.19 10.17
N VAL A 238 -11.62 -2.54 9.84
CA VAL A 238 -11.80 -1.87 8.52
C VAL A 238 -10.71 -0.82 8.33
N ILE A 239 -10.41 -0.02 9.36
CA ILE A 239 -9.35 0.98 9.34
C ILE A 239 -8.22 0.52 10.24
N SER A 240 -7.09 0.13 9.67
CA SER A 240 -5.88 -0.23 10.41
C SER A 240 -4.97 0.97 10.58
N LEU A 241 -4.46 1.17 11.80
CA LEU A 241 -3.59 2.29 12.15
C LEU A 241 -2.13 1.82 12.34
N ASP A 242 -1.19 2.71 12.06
CA ASP A 242 0.21 2.53 12.42
C ASP A 242 0.45 2.89 13.91
N VAL A 243 1.69 2.72 14.37
CA VAL A 243 2.09 3.02 15.76
C VAL A 243 1.93 4.49 16.14
N ARG A 244 1.79 5.39 15.18
CA ARG A 244 1.56 6.84 15.37
C ARG A 244 0.11 7.24 15.17
N ARG A 245 -0.77 6.25 15.03
CA ARG A 245 -2.20 6.41 14.77
C ARG A 245 -2.55 7.03 13.42
N GLY A 246 -1.60 7.05 12.47
CA GLY A 246 -1.89 7.34 11.06
C GLY A 246 -2.57 6.16 10.38
N VAL A 247 -3.39 6.42 9.35
CA VAL A 247 -4.04 5.36 8.57
C VAL A 247 -2.98 4.55 7.82
N LYS A 248 -2.89 3.26 8.14
CA LYS A 248 -1.95 2.31 7.54
C LYS A 248 -2.57 1.52 6.40
N ALA A 249 -3.82 1.10 6.58
CA ALA A 249 -4.56 0.28 5.63
C ALA A 249 -6.06 0.43 5.84
N VAL A 250 -6.81 0.19 4.77
CA VAL A 250 -8.27 0.00 4.83
C VAL A 250 -8.61 -1.35 4.21
N HIS A 251 -9.39 -2.15 4.94
CA HIS A 251 -9.87 -3.47 4.53
C HIS A 251 -11.38 -3.41 4.39
N TYR A 252 -11.88 -3.34 3.15
CA TYR A 252 -13.31 -3.28 2.89
C TYR A 252 -13.67 -4.18 1.72
N ASN A 253 -14.38 -5.27 2.03
CA ASN A 253 -14.88 -6.21 1.03
C ASN A 253 -16.13 -6.91 1.56
N THR A 254 -17.29 -6.42 1.14
CA THR A 254 -18.58 -6.93 1.61
C THR A 254 -18.87 -8.37 1.22
N ARG A 255 -18.18 -8.89 0.20
CA ARG A 255 -18.38 -10.27 -0.30
C ARG A 255 -17.68 -11.32 0.55
N SER A 256 -16.60 -10.94 1.25
CA SER A 256 -15.83 -11.83 2.12
C SER A 256 -16.01 -11.53 3.61
N ALA A 257 -16.65 -10.41 3.97
CA ALA A 257 -16.99 -10.10 5.34
C ALA A 257 -17.94 -11.14 5.91
N GLN A 258 -17.60 -11.68 7.08
CA GLN A 258 -18.43 -12.64 7.81
C GLN A 258 -19.45 -11.92 8.71
N PRO A 259 -20.47 -12.61 9.23
CA PRO A 259 -21.38 -12.01 10.20
C PRO A 259 -20.61 -11.38 11.36
N PHE A 260 -20.94 -10.13 11.69
CA PHE A 260 -20.24 -9.37 12.74
C PHE A 260 -20.53 -9.98 14.12
N ARG A 261 -19.52 -10.61 14.71
CA ARG A 261 -19.61 -11.26 16.04
C ARG A 261 -19.39 -10.22 17.14
N LEU A 262 -20.32 -9.26 17.23
CA LEU A 262 -20.26 -8.15 18.18
C LEU A 262 -21.36 -8.25 19.22
N PRO A 263 -21.18 -7.67 20.44
CA PRO A 263 -22.24 -7.58 21.43
C PRO A 263 -23.49 -6.87 20.88
N PRO A 264 -24.72 -7.23 21.33
CA PRO A 264 -25.96 -6.66 20.80
C PRO A 264 -26.07 -5.14 20.95
N ASP A 265 -25.44 -4.57 21.97
CA ASP A 265 -25.38 -3.13 22.22
C ASP A 265 -24.37 -2.39 21.33
N VAL A 266 -23.44 -3.11 20.71
CA VAL A 266 -22.39 -2.54 19.82
C VAL A 266 -22.74 -2.73 18.35
N VAL A 267 -23.35 -3.87 18.00
CA VAL A 267 -23.53 -4.27 16.60
C VAL A 267 -24.33 -3.24 15.78
N GLY A 268 -25.37 -2.63 16.37
CA GLY A 268 -26.18 -1.61 15.69
C GLY A 268 -25.32 -0.39 15.28
N ARG A 269 -24.54 0.13 16.21
CA ARG A 269 -23.65 1.26 15.99
C ARG A 269 -22.53 0.93 14.98
N TYR A 270 -22.02 -0.30 15.02
CA TYR A 270 -21.05 -0.77 14.02
C TYR A 270 -21.63 -0.76 12.61
N TYR A 271 -22.88 -1.29 12.43
CA TYR A 271 -23.54 -1.26 11.12
C TYR A 271 -23.77 0.16 10.60
N GLU A 272 -24.12 1.12 11.47
CA GLU A 272 -24.28 2.52 11.08
C GLU A 272 -22.97 3.09 10.50
N ALA A 273 -21.84 2.90 11.19
CA ALA A 273 -20.52 3.33 10.73
C ALA A 273 -20.10 2.63 9.43
N TYR A 274 -20.25 1.30 9.38
CA TYR A 274 -19.91 0.48 8.21
C TYR A 274 -20.71 0.85 6.97
N GLN A 275 -22.03 1.06 7.11
CA GLN A 275 -22.90 1.51 6.02
C GLN A 275 -22.59 2.92 5.56
N ARG A 276 -22.30 3.84 6.49
CA ARG A 276 -21.92 5.21 6.14
C ARG A 276 -20.65 5.21 5.33
N PHE A 277 -19.62 4.52 5.81
CA PHE A 277 -18.36 4.37 5.08
C PHE A 277 -18.58 3.78 3.68
N GLY A 278 -19.35 2.69 3.57
CA GLY A 278 -19.70 2.10 2.28
C GLY A 278 -20.42 3.04 1.33
N ARG A 279 -21.36 3.88 1.83
CA ARG A 279 -22.03 4.90 1.01
C ARG A 279 -21.05 5.99 0.55
N MET A 280 -20.12 6.40 1.41
CA MET A 280 -19.11 7.39 1.03
C MET A 280 -18.16 6.84 -0.05
N LEU A 281 -17.77 5.57 0.01
CA LEU A 281 -16.97 4.93 -1.04
C LEU A 281 -17.65 4.93 -2.43
N GLU A 282 -18.97 4.97 -2.49
CA GLU A 282 -19.71 4.99 -3.75
C GLU A 282 -20.11 6.43 -4.18
N ALA A 283 -19.81 7.44 -3.36
CA ALA A 283 -20.19 8.81 -3.65
C ALA A 283 -19.32 9.41 -4.79
N PRO A 284 -19.94 10.18 -5.70
CA PRO A 284 -19.26 10.68 -6.91
C PRO A 284 -18.03 11.54 -6.62
N GLU A 285 -18.03 12.28 -5.51
CA GLU A 285 -16.94 13.18 -5.11
C GLU A 285 -15.63 12.47 -4.74
N TYR A 286 -15.67 11.16 -4.47
CA TYR A 286 -14.49 10.36 -4.16
C TYR A 286 -14.06 9.43 -5.29
N ARG A 287 -14.89 9.26 -6.32
CA ARG A 287 -14.72 8.22 -7.33
C ARG A 287 -14.20 8.76 -8.65
N ILE A 288 -13.17 8.15 -9.18
CA ILE A 288 -12.76 8.28 -10.58
C ILE A 288 -13.17 7.05 -11.38
N GLN A 289 -13.30 7.24 -12.69
CA GLN A 289 -13.73 6.19 -13.61
C GLN A 289 -12.97 6.31 -14.93
N PHE A 290 -12.45 5.18 -15.43
CA PHE A 290 -11.75 5.14 -16.72
C PHE A 290 -11.89 3.77 -17.36
N LYS A 291 -11.84 3.73 -18.67
CA LYS A 291 -11.80 2.51 -19.46
C LYS A 291 -10.36 2.22 -19.86
N LEU A 292 -9.94 0.98 -19.75
CA LEU A 292 -8.67 0.53 -20.30
C LEU A 292 -8.90 0.10 -21.74
N ASP A 293 -8.03 0.53 -22.64
CA ASP A 293 -7.88 -0.06 -23.95
C ASP A 293 -7.04 -1.35 -23.86
N ALA A 294 -7.11 -2.19 -24.91
CA ALA A 294 -6.26 -3.38 -24.98
C ALA A 294 -4.78 -2.98 -24.94
N GLY A 295 -4.02 -3.58 -24.06
CA GLY A 295 -2.62 -3.25 -23.78
C GLY A 295 -2.41 -2.27 -22.60
N ASP A 296 -3.48 -1.62 -22.11
CA ASP A 296 -3.36 -0.75 -20.95
C ASP A 296 -3.33 -1.56 -19.64
N LEU A 297 -2.67 -0.99 -18.63
CA LEU A 297 -2.51 -1.62 -17.32
C LEU A 297 -2.60 -0.56 -16.23
N PHE A 298 -3.10 -0.92 -15.06
CA PHE A 298 -2.95 -0.09 -13.86
C PHE A 298 -2.45 -0.90 -12.66
N ILE A 299 -1.77 -0.21 -11.77
CA ILE A 299 -1.37 -0.68 -10.43
C ILE A 299 -2.16 0.08 -9.38
N VAL A 300 -2.56 -0.62 -8.31
CA VAL A 300 -3.18 -0.01 -7.12
C VAL A 300 -2.51 -0.49 -5.84
N ASP A 301 -2.38 0.41 -4.88
CA ASP A 301 -2.13 0.09 -3.48
C ASP A 301 -3.41 -0.49 -2.88
N ASN A 302 -3.48 -1.80 -2.81
CA ASN A 302 -4.65 -2.57 -2.37
C ASN A 302 -5.01 -2.34 -0.89
N LEU A 303 -4.14 -1.71 -0.11
CA LEU A 303 -4.41 -1.31 1.27
C LEU A 303 -4.91 0.14 1.41
N ARG A 304 -5.02 0.87 0.27
CA ARG A 304 -5.43 2.26 0.24
C ARG A 304 -6.49 2.54 -0.83
N VAL A 305 -6.25 2.10 -2.06
CA VAL A 305 -7.12 2.41 -3.19
C VAL A 305 -8.11 1.29 -3.39
N MET A 306 -9.38 1.59 -3.13
CA MET A 306 -10.49 0.71 -3.48
C MET A 306 -10.64 0.69 -4.98
N HIS A 307 -10.85 -0.49 -5.52
CA HIS A 307 -11.12 -0.65 -6.94
C HIS A 307 -12.46 -1.36 -7.17
N GLY A 308 -13.04 -1.09 -8.33
CA GLY A 308 -14.31 -1.65 -8.74
C GLY A 308 -14.46 -1.56 -10.24
N ARG A 309 -15.66 -1.87 -10.71
CA ARG A 309 -16.02 -1.72 -12.12
C ARG A 309 -17.51 -1.51 -12.29
N THR A 310 -17.88 -0.82 -13.35
CA THR A 310 -19.27 -0.78 -13.82
C THR A 310 -19.68 -2.14 -14.42
N GLY A 311 -20.99 -2.39 -14.50
CA GLY A 311 -21.51 -3.57 -15.20
C GLY A 311 -21.26 -3.48 -16.71
N TYR A 312 -21.21 -4.63 -17.37
CA TYR A 312 -21.13 -4.72 -18.83
C TYR A 312 -21.94 -5.92 -19.36
N ALA A 313 -22.42 -5.78 -20.60
CA ALA A 313 -23.15 -6.85 -21.26
C ALA A 313 -22.17 -7.81 -21.94
N ALA A 314 -22.10 -9.06 -21.46
CA ALA A 314 -21.24 -10.09 -22.03
C ALA A 314 -21.56 -10.42 -23.51
N SER A 315 -22.79 -10.14 -23.96
CA SER A 315 -23.20 -10.27 -25.36
C SER A 315 -22.76 -9.12 -26.26
N GLY A 316 -22.24 -8.02 -25.70
CA GLY A 316 -21.86 -6.79 -26.43
C GLY A 316 -20.38 -6.70 -26.77
N GLY A 317 -19.57 -7.73 -26.51
CA GLY A 317 -18.14 -7.70 -26.74
C GLY A 317 -17.35 -8.47 -25.67
N GLU A 318 -16.04 -8.46 -25.80
CA GLU A 318 -15.12 -9.13 -24.88
C GLU A 318 -14.53 -8.12 -23.88
N ARG A 319 -14.44 -8.55 -22.60
CA ARG A 319 -13.64 -7.90 -21.56
C ARG A 319 -12.79 -8.94 -20.86
N HIS A 320 -11.48 -8.86 -21.10
CA HIS A 320 -10.52 -9.79 -20.51
C HIS A 320 -9.36 -9.01 -19.90
N LEU A 321 -9.24 -9.10 -18.59
CA LEU A 321 -8.07 -8.61 -17.86
C LEU A 321 -7.29 -9.78 -17.29
N GLN A 322 -5.97 -9.61 -17.21
CA GLN A 322 -5.10 -10.42 -16.39
C GLN A 322 -4.61 -9.63 -15.19
N GLY A 323 -4.53 -10.28 -14.03
CA GLY A 323 -4.06 -9.64 -12.80
C GLY A 323 -2.99 -10.44 -12.10
N CYS A 324 -2.17 -9.75 -11.33
CA CYS A 324 -1.25 -10.34 -10.36
C CYS A 324 -1.16 -9.46 -9.12
N TYR A 325 -0.61 -10.04 -8.04
CA TYR A 325 -0.30 -9.31 -6.82
C TYR A 325 1.21 -9.12 -6.70
N ALA A 326 1.60 -8.05 -6.01
CA ALA A 326 2.98 -7.75 -5.61
C ALA A 326 2.99 -7.10 -4.23
N ASP A 327 4.18 -6.84 -3.69
CA ASP A 327 4.29 -6.20 -2.39
C ASP A 327 4.98 -4.82 -2.49
N ARG A 328 4.50 -3.88 -1.66
CA ARG A 328 4.89 -2.46 -1.65
C ARG A 328 6.36 -2.23 -1.32
N ASP A 329 6.97 -3.13 -0.58
CA ASP A 329 8.38 -3.07 -0.22
C ASP A 329 9.29 -3.15 -1.46
N GLY A 330 8.96 -4.01 -2.44
CA GLY A 330 9.64 -4.08 -3.73
C GLY A 330 9.58 -2.76 -4.49
N LEU A 331 8.38 -2.19 -4.63
CA LEU A 331 8.16 -0.89 -5.26
C LEU A 331 9.02 0.20 -4.60
N ARG A 332 8.95 0.32 -3.27
CA ARG A 332 9.68 1.33 -2.51
C ARG A 332 11.19 1.14 -2.56
N SER A 333 11.64 -0.11 -2.53
CA SER A 333 13.06 -0.44 -2.68
C SER A 333 13.59 0.02 -4.04
N THR A 334 12.90 -0.32 -5.12
CA THR A 334 13.29 0.08 -6.48
C THR A 334 13.23 1.60 -6.65
N LEU A 335 12.16 2.26 -6.16
CA LEU A 335 12.04 3.72 -6.19
C LEU A 335 13.21 4.39 -5.44
N ALA A 336 13.58 3.89 -4.26
CA ALA A 336 14.71 4.40 -3.50
C ALA A 336 16.05 4.22 -4.22
N VAL A 337 16.25 3.10 -4.91
CA VAL A 337 17.46 2.85 -5.72
C VAL A 337 17.53 3.80 -6.91
N LEU A 338 16.42 3.99 -7.63
CA LEU A 338 16.36 4.88 -8.80
C LEU A 338 16.40 6.38 -8.42
N SER A 339 16.30 6.71 -7.13
CA SER A 339 16.34 8.10 -6.62
C SER A 339 17.69 8.49 -6.03
N ARG A 340 18.68 7.60 -6.08
CA ARG A 340 20.08 7.86 -5.67
C ARG A 340 20.87 8.51 -6.80
#